data_59a0ad63435f4f05193de8ab8b39dd3f
#
_entry.id   59a0ad63435f4f05193de8ab8b39dd3f
#
_cell.length_a   1.000
_cell.length_b   1.000
_cell.length_c   1.000
_cell.angle_alpha   90.00
_cell.angle_beta   90.00
_cell.angle_gamma   90.00
#
_symmetry.space_group_name_H-M   'P 1'
#
loop_
_entity.id
_entity.type
_entity.pdbx_description
1 polymer ?
#
loop_
_entity_poly.entity_id
_entity_poly.type
_entity_poly.pdbx_seq_one_letter_code
_entity_poly.pdbx_strand_id
1 'polypeptide(L)'
;LKDKENGLSIVDTFTNGSYERDTIIRPLHDIDLFAVLKEDDWKDEYGRLSSPQSVLTSIKNYLDSLDDYKGKVKQDRPCVTIELSDKRFDILPSFEIYGGGYRIPNYDLKSWVYTYPKQLTIDLNNVNKQRAYKAKGVIKGVKYWNRENNYKTVPSFHIEEIAIRLFQVNDFKSYEEGLFKWFENAEYYLTYSTFKTAEDYESSKKKIKKVKDKLEDSEKKRKEGKEGEAIQ
;
A
#
# COMPACT_ATOMS: atom_id res chain seq x y z
N LEU A 1 -0.17 22.52 -5.96
CA LEU A 1 -1.37 22.14 -5.18
C LEU A 1 -1.65 23.11 -4.00
N LYS A 2 -0.67 23.85 -3.49
CA LYS A 2 -0.85 24.78 -2.35
C LYS A 2 -1.25 26.20 -2.77
N ASP A 3 -1.61 26.43 -4.01
CA ASP A 3 -1.98 27.76 -4.50
C ASP A 3 -3.41 28.13 -4.05
N LYS A 4 -3.49 29.08 -3.12
CA LYS A 4 -4.75 29.50 -2.46
C LYS A 4 -5.69 30.27 -3.39
N GLU A 5 -5.21 30.80 -4.52
CA GLU A 5 -6.01 31.66 -5.40
C GLU A 5 -7.01 30.88 -6.26
N ASN A 6 -6.88 29.56 -6.40
CA ASN A 6 -7.63 28.77 -7.37
C ASN A 6 -8.56 27.69 -6.80
N GLY A 7 -9.00 27.79 -5.55
CA GLY A 7 -10.18 27.03 -5.09
C GLY A 7 -9.94 25.65 -4.48
N LEU A 8 -8.71 25.15 -4.42
CA LEU A 8 -8.38 23.96 -3.63
C LEU A 8 -7.60 24.37 -2.38
N SER A 9 -8.28 24.51 -1.25
CA SER A 9 -7.63 24.84 0.03
C SER A 9 -6.90 23.60 0.57
N ILE A 10 -5.68 23.37 0.09
CA ILE A 10 -4.80 22.29 0.57
C ILE A 10 -3.96 22.81 1.74
N VAL A 11 -4.14 22.23 2.91
CA VAL A 11 -3.42 22.59 4.14
C VAL A 11 -2.11 21.85 4.28
N ASP A 12 -2.03 20.61 3.83
CA ASP A 12 -0.80 19.80 3.87
C ASP A 12 -0.74 18.79 2.71
N THR A 13 0.46 18.35 2.39
CA THR A 13 0.70 17.24 1.46
C THR A 13 1.83 16.37 1.97
N PHE A 14 1.67 15.06 1.91
CA PHE A 14 2.74 14.13 2.27
C PHE A 14 2.69 12.88 1.39
N THR A 15 3.85 12.30 1.14
CA THR A 15 3.96 11.00 0.46
C THR A 15 3.48 9.88 1.39
N ASN A 16 2.90 8.85 0.80
CA ASN A 16 2.48 7.64 1.50
C ASN A 16 2.85 6.41 0.65
N GLY A 17 2.25 5.28 0.97
CA GLY A 17 2.43 4.06 0.20
C GLY A 17 3.83 3.45 0.33
N SER A 18 4.15 2.62 -0.61
CA SER A 18 5.39 1.85 -0.60
C SER A 18 6.64 2.69 -0.86
N TYR A 19 6.49 3.85 -1.51
CA TYR A 19 7.60 4.79 -1.72
C TYR A 19 8.05 5.38 -0.39
N GLU A 20 7.14 5.96 0.39
CA GLU A 20 7.43 6.57 1.70
C GLU A 20 8.01 5.55 2.68
N ARG A 21 7.49 4.32 2.67
CA ARG A 21 7.93 3.26 3.57
C ARG A 21 9.21 2.54 3.13
N ASP A 22 9.81 2.95 2.01
CA ASP A 22 10.98 2.26 1.42
C ASP A 22 10.76 0.76 1.22
N THR A 23 9.56 0.39 0.75
CA THR A 23 9.19 -0.98 0.39
C THR A 23 8.80 -1.14 -1.08
N ILE A 24 8.94 -0.07 -1.85
CA ILE A 24 8.69 -0.09 -3.29
C ILE A 24 9.72 -0.96 -4.01
N ILE A 25 9.26 -1.67 -5.06
CA ILE A 25 10.11 -2.45 -5.96
C ILE A 25 10.20 -1.77 -7.33
N ARG A 26 11.35 -1.89 -7.99
CA ARG A 26 11.53 -1.35 -9.35
C ARG A 26 10.70 -2.11 -10.38
N PRO A 27 10.23 -1.45 -11.48
CA PRO A 27 10.37 -0.03 -11.76
C PRO A 27 9.50 0.84 -10.84
N LEU A 28 9.98 2.08 -10.55
CA LEU A 28 9.27 3.08 -9.75
C LEU A 28 8.25 3.78 -10.65
N HIS A 29 6.99 3.38 -10.61
CA HIS A 29 5.95 4.01 -11.43
C HIS A 29 4.97 4.84 -10.62
N ASP A 30 4.59 4.35 -9.43
CA ASP A 30 3.47 4.92 -8.69
C ASP A 30 3.98 5.62 -7.42
N ILE A 31 3.59 6.86 -7.23
CA ILE A 31 3.85 7.67 -6.04
C ILE A 31 2.50 8.07 -5.44
N ASP A 32 2.21 7.55 -4.25
CA ASP A 32 1.01 7.89 -3.51
C ASP A 32 1.22 9.21 -2.76
N LEU A 33 0.31 10.17 -2.94
CA LEU A 33 0.34 11.49 -2.31
C LEU A 33 -1.00 11.75 -1.59
N PHE A 34 -0.95 12.02 -0.31
CA PHE A 34 -2.09 12.57 0.42
C PHE A 34 -2.16 14.08 0.17
N ALA A 35 -3.32 14.56 -0.25
CA ALA A 35 -3.66 15.97 -0.32
C ALA A 35 -4.63 16.29 0.81
N VAL A 36 -4.13 16.90 1.87
CA VAL A 36 -4.95 17.25 3.05
C VAL A 36 -5.67 18.55 2.78
N LEU A 37 -6.99 18.48 2.69
CA LEU A 37 -7.87 19.59 2.41
C LEU A 37 -8.35 20.26 3.70
N LYS A 38 -8.64 21.55 3.62
CA LYS A 38 -9.29 22.28 4.71
C LYS A 38 -10.78 21.90 4.73
N GLU A 39 -11.20 21.14 5.73
CA GLU A 39 -12.53 20.52 5.77
C GLU A 39 -13.68 21.54 5.66
N ASP A 40 -13.52 22.72 6.28
CA ASP A 40 -14.58 23.74 6.30
C ASP A 40 -14.94 24.26 4.90
N ASP A 41 -14.02 24.26 3.96
CA ASP A 41 -14.26 24.71 2.58
C ASP A 41 -15.03 23.68 1.75
N TRP A 42 -15.25 22.48 2.31
CA TRP A 42 -15.96 21.37 1.68
C TRP A 42 -17.26 21.01 2.39
N LYS A 43 -17.71 21.83 3.34
CA LYS A 43 -19.01 21.69 4.02
C LYS A 43 -20.05 22.58 3.38
N ASP A 44 -21.29 22.10 3.36
CA ASP A 44 -22.45 22.91 3.00
C ASP A 44 -22.89 23.80 4.19
N GLU A 45 -23.91 24.61 3.98
CA GLU A 45 -24.50 25.51 5.00
C GLU A 45 -25.03 24.76 6.25
N TYR A 46 -25.27 23.44 6.13
CA TYR A 46 -25.69 22.56 7.24
C TYR A 46 -24.52 21.82 7.89
N GLY A 47 -23.28 22.14 7.51
CA GLY A 47 -22.07 21.49 8.02
C GLY A 47 -21.83 20.08 7.48
N ARG A 48 -22.55 19.64 6.44
CA ARG A 48 -22.38 18.33 5.84
C ARG A 48 -21.21 18.35 4.86
N LEU A 49 -20.28 17.40 5.03
CA LEU A 49 -19.13 17.26 4.15
C LEU A 49 -19.57 16.83 2.74
N SER A 50 -18.98 17.42 1.73
CA SER A 50 -19.14 17.05 0.31
C SER A 50 -18.88 15.57 0.09
N SER A 51 -19.55 14.97 -0.89
CA SER A 51 -19.34 13.54 -1.22
C SER A 51 -17.91 13.30 -1.72
N PRO A 52 -17.35 12.10 -1.53
CA PRO A 52 -16.05 11.73 -2.08
C PRO A 52 -15.96 11.98 -3.59
N GLN A 53 -17.01 11.65 -4.34
CA GLN A 53 -17.06 11.87 -5.78
C GLN A 53 -16.97 13.36 -6.14
N SER A 54 -17.68 14.25 -5.42
CA SER A 54 -17.60 15.69 -5.66
C SER A 54 -16.20 16.23 -5.43
N VAL A 55 -15.55 15.83 -4.35
CA VAL A 55 -14.19 16.25 -4.02
C VAL A 55 -13.19 15.79 -5.10
N LEU A 56 -13.26 14.52 -5.51
CA LEU A 56 -12.38 13.97 -6.57
C LEU A 56 -12.61 14.70 -7.91
N THR A 57 -13.86 14.96 -8.27
CA THR A 57 -14.20 15.67 -9.50
C THR A 57 -13.63 17.10 -9.49
N SER A 58 -13.73 17.81 -8.39
CA SER A 58 -13.20 19.17 -8.26
C SER A 58 -11.69 19.19 -8.38
N ILE A 59 -10.99 18.27 -7.70
CA ILE A 59 -9.52 18.16 -7.79
C ILE A 59 -9.09 17.81 -9.21
N LYS A 60 -9.77 16.82 -9.84
CA LYS A 60 -9.49 16.43 -11.22
C LYS A 60 -9.63 17.62 -12.16
N ASN A 61 -10.77 18.34 -12.09
CA ASN A 61 -11.03 19.47 -12.98
C ASN A 61 -10.02 20.61 -12.78
N TYR A 62 -9.66 20.89 -11.52
CA TYR A 62 -8.63 21.89 -11.21
C TYR A 62 -7.28 21.50 -11.83
N LEU A 63 -6.82 20.29 -11.62
CA LEU A 63 -5.54 19.82 -12.16
C LEU A 63 -5.55 19.79 -13.70
N ASP A 64 -6.64 19.34 -14.31
CA ASP A 64 -6.79 19.29 -15.78
C ASP A 64 -6.89 20.68 -16.41
N SER A 65 -7.23 21.71 -15.63
CA SER A 65 -7.24 23.11 -16.06
C SER A 65 -5.84 23.75 -16.13
N LEU A 66 -4.84 23.13 -15.47
CA LEU A 66 -3.48 23.61 -15.50
C LEU A 66 -2.76 23.11 -16.76
N ASP A 67 -2.11 24.02 -17.50
CA ASP A 67 -1.48 23.71 -18.78
C ASP A 67 -0.47 22.55 -18.71
N ASP A 68 0.28 22.45 -17.59
CA ASP A 68 1.27 21.39 -17.37
C ASP A 68 0.66 20.00 -17.26
N TYR A 69 -0.61 19.88 -16.82
CA TYR A 69 -1.29 18.61 -16.53
C TYR A 69 -2.48 18.33 -17.45
N LYS A 70 -2.85 19.26 -18.31
CA LYS A 70 -3.99 19.15 -19.23
C LYS A 70 -3.91 17.86 -20.05
N GLY A 71 -4.98 17.07 -20.01
CA GLY A 71 -5.06 15.78 -20.70
C GLY A 71 -4.25 14.64 -20.07
N LYS A 72 -3.57 14.88 -18.94
CA LYS A 72 -2.78 13.88 -18.21
C LYS A 72 -3.46 13.45 -16.89
N VAL A 73 -4.64 14.03 -16.58
CA VAL A 73 -5.34 13.83 -15.31
C VAL A 73 -6.54 12.92 -15.52
N LYS A 74 -6.63 11.87 -14.72
CA LYS A 74 -7.81 10.99 -14.69
C LYS A 74 -8.21 10.68 -13.26
N GLN A 75 -9.46 10.26 -13.07
CA GLN A 75 -9.89 9.70 -11.81
C GLN A 75 -9.65 8.18 -11.83
N ASP A 76 -8.90 7.68 -10.86
CA ASP A 76 -8.70 6.25 -10.61
C ASP A 76 -9.00 5.98 -9.13
N ARG A 77 -10.13 5.33 -8.88
CA ARG A 77 -10.70 5.18 -7.52
C ARG A 77 -9.71 4.65 -6.50
N PRO A 78 -9.59 5.27 -5.33
CA PRO A 78 -10.23 6.48 -4.83
C PRO A 78 -9.40 7.75 -5.03
N CYS A 79 -8.50 7.79 -6.01
CA CYS A 79 -7.53 8.85 -6.25
C CYS A 79 -7.84 9.67 -7.50
N VAL A 80 -7.20 10.84 -7.60
CA VAL A 80 -6.98 11.54 -8.85
C VAL A 80 -5.54 11.25 -9.28
N THR A 81 -5.37 10.74 -10.49
CA THR A 81 -4.08 10.32 -11.03
C THR A 81 -3.56 11.32 -12.02
N ILE A 82 -2.27 11.69 -11.92
CA ILE A 82 -1.52 12.41 -12.94
C ILE A 82 -0.54 11.44 -13.58
N GLU A 83 -0.63 11.24 -14.89
CA GLU A 83 0.29 10.42 -15.66
C GLU A 83 1.31 11.30 -16.38
N LEU A 84 2.57 11.23 -15.94
CA LEU A 84 3.71 11.82 -16.63
C LEU A 84 4.44 10.74 -17.45
N SER A 85 5.43 11.14 -18.25
CA SER A 85 6.14 10.23 -19.16
C SER A 85 6.78 9.02 -18.48
N ASP A 86 7.29 9.19 -17.26
CA ASP A 86 8.06 8.18 -16.52
C ASP A 86 7.48 7.86 -15.12
N LYS A 87 6.46 8.62 -14.68
CA LYS A 87 5.89 8.51 -13.32
C LYS A 87 4.40 8.74 -13.33
N ARG A 88 3.77 8.07 -12.38
CA ARG A 88 2.37 8.26 -12.03
C ARG A 88 2.27 8.78 -10.60
N PHE A 89 1.44 9.78 -10.38
CA PHE A 89 1.10 10.29 -9.06
C PHE A 89 -0.36 10.00 -8.77
N ASP A 90 -0.61 9.26 -7.71
CA ASP A 90 -1.95 8.99 -7.20
C ASP A 90 -2.23 9.94 -6.03
N ILE A 91 -3.06 10.94 -6.28
CA ILE A 91 -3.42 11.98 -5.32
C ILE A 91 -4.68 11.55 -4.59
N LEU A 92 -4.55 11.25 -3.32
CA LEU A 92 -5.63 10.86 -2.43
C LEU A 92 -6.10 12.08 -1.62
N PRO A 93 -7.30 12.63 -1.89
CA PRO A 93 -7.85 13.69 -1.06
C PRO A 93 -8.14 13.17 0.34
N SER A 94 -7.84 13.99 1.34
CA SER A 94 -8.03 13.60 2.72
C SER A 94 -8.41 14.80 3.58
N PHE A 95 -9.09 14.54 4.68
CA PHE A 95 -9.38 15.51 5.74
C PHE A 95 -8.76 15.00 7.03
N GLU A 96 -8.00 15.85 7.70
CA GLU A 96 -7.41 15.50 8.99
C GLU A 96 -8.51 15.36 10.04
N ILE A 97 -8.37 14.36 10.92
CA ILE A 97 -9.25 14.17 12.07
C ILE A 97 -8.46 14.30 13.36
N TYR A 98 -9.18 14.62 14.43
CA TYR A 98 -8.58 14.68 15.76
C TYR A 98 -7.88 13.34 16.10
N GLY A 99 -6.67 13.41 16.66
CA GLY A 99 -5.87 12.23 16.99
C GLY A 99 -4.90 11.77 15.89
N GLY A 100 -4.72 12.54 14.81
CA GLY A 100 -3.67 12.31 13.79
C GLY A 100 -4.04 11.28 12.73
N GLY A 101 -5.32 10.97 12.60
CA GLY A 101 -5.85 10.18 11.50
C GLY A 101 -6.37 11.05 10.36
N TYR A 102 -6.85 10.39 9.33
CA TYR A 102 -7.42 11.03 8.14
C TYR A 102 -8.71 10.35 7.72
N ARG A 103 -9.62 11.17 7.19
CA ARG A 103 -10.82 10.72 6.48
C ARG A 103 -10.50 10.74 4.99
N ILE A 104 -10.63 9.60 4.33
CA ILE A 104 -10.34 9.42 2.90
C ILE A 104 -11.57 8.87 2.16
N PRO A 105 -11.67 9.05 0.82
CA PRO A 105 -12.74 8.43 0.04
C PRO A 105 -12.75 6.92 0.21
N ASN A 106 -13.92 6.34 0.49
CA ASN A 106 -14.12 4.91 0.33
C ASN A 106 -14.04 4.54 -1.16
N TYR A 107 -13.68 3.31 -1.46
CA TYR A 107 -13.53 2.83 -2.85
C TYR A 107 -14.84 2.92 -3.66
N ASP A 108 -16.00 2.80 -3.02
CA ASP A 108 -17.32 2.97 -3.64
C ASP A 108 -17.67 4.44 -3.93
N LEU A 109 -16.90 5.41 -3.44
CA LEU A 109 -17.08 6.86 -3.54
C LEU A 109 -18.37 7.41 -2.95
N LYS A 110 -19.08 6.59 -2.16
CA LYS A 110 -20.34 6.99 -1.50
C LYS A 110 -20.14 7.49 -0.09
N SER A 111 -19.05 7.06 0.55
CA SER A 111 -18.77 7.36 1.95
C SER A 111 -17.29 7.69 2.16
N TRP A 112 -17.00 8.25 3.32
CA TRP A 112 -15.65 8.49 3.82
C TRP A 112 -15.27 7.39 4.80
N VAL A 113 -14.00 6.97 4.78
CA VAL A 113 -13.45 6.00 5.74
C VAL A 113 -12.26 6.59 6.47
N TYR A 114 -11.97 6.06 7.65
CA TYR A 114 -10.87 6.52 8.47
C TYR A 114 -9.61 5.70 8.22
N THR A 115 -8.46 6.37 8.23
CA THR A 115 -7.14 5.73 8.06
C THR A 115 -6.09 6.40 8.91
N TYR A 116 -5.05 5.67 9.26
CA TYR A 116 -3.91 6.13 10.06
C TYR A 116 -2.59 5.79 9.34
N PRO A 117 -2.30 6.40 8.18
CA PRO A 117 -1.16 6.02 7.33
C PRO A 117 0.19 6.20 8.02
N LYS A 118 0.34 7.20 8.87
CA LYS A 118 1.58 7.46 9.63
C LYS A 118 1.86 6.35 10.64
N GLN A 119 0.82 5.72 11.22
CA GLN A 119 0.98 4.63 12.16
C GLN A 119 1.61 3.40 11.51
N LEU A 120 1.16 3.01 10.31
CA LEU A 120 1.75 1.89 9.56
C LEU A 120 3.24 2.13 9.28
N THR A 121 3.61 3.36 8.94
CA THR A 121 5.02 3.73 8.70
C THR A 121 5.85 3.61 9.98
N ILE A 122 5.31 4.07 11.12
CA ILE A 122 5.97 3.95 12.43
C ILE A 122 6.17 2.48 12.80
N ASP A 123 5.12 1.67 12.69
CA ASP A 123 5.14 0.25 13.05
C ASP A 123 6.14 -0.52 12.19
N LEU A 124 6.16 -0.26 10.88
CA LEU A 124 7.12 -0.88 9.98
C LEU A 124 8.56 -0.48 10.29
N ASN A 125 8.81 0.80 10.58
CA ASN A 125 10.15 1.27 10.94
C ASN A 125 10.63 0.64 12.25
N ASN A 126 9.76 0.49 13.25
CA ASN A 126 10.06 -0.15 14.52
C ASN A 126 10.42 -1.62 14.31
N VAL A 127 9.59 -2.37 13.57
CA VAL A 127 9.86 -3.77 13.24
C VAL A 127 11.15 -3.90 12.42
N ASN A 128 11.37 -3.04 11.44
CA ASN A 128 12.59 -3.09 10.63
C ASN A 128 13.85 -2.89 11.48
N LYS A 129 13.82 -1.95 12.42
CA LYS A 129 14.91 -1.73 13.39
C LYS A 129 15.13 -2.94 14.28
N GLN A 130 14.06 -3.54 14.83
CA GLN A 130 14.12 -4.74 15.65
C GLN A 130 14.71 -5.94 14.90
N ARG A 131 14.53 -6.01 13.59
CA ARG A 131 15.04 -7.08 12.70
C ARG A 131 16.34 -6.69 11.98
N ALA A 132 17.18 -5.89 12.63
CA ALA A 132 18.46 -5.43 12.11
C ALA A 132 18.36 -4.88 10.69
N TYR A 133 17.30 -4.08 10.43
CA TYR A 133 16.99 -3.43 9.15
C TYR A 133 16.74 -4.39 7.97
N LYS A 134 16.35 -5.65 8.24
CA LYS A 134 16.10 -6.64 7.19
C LYS A 134 14.63 -6.77 6.79
N ALA A 135 13.67 -6.33 7.63
CA ALA A 135 12.24 -6.54 7.39
C ALA A 135 11.78 -5.92 6.06
N LYS A 136 12.21 -4.70 5.75
CA LYS A 136 11.88 -4.05 4.47
C LYS A 136 12.42 -4.81 3.25
N GLY A 137 13.60 -5.40 3.35
CA GLY A 137 14.17 -6.25 2.30
C GLY A 137 13.34 -7.51 2.07
N VAL A 138 12.89 -8.17 3.15
CA VAL A 138 11.97 -9.33 3.07
C VAL A 138 10.67 -8.91 2.38
N ILE A 139 10.06 -7.79 2.78
CA ILE A 139 8.84 -7.25 2.16
C ILE A 139 9.04 -7.02 0.65
N LYS A 140 10.17 -6.44 0.24
CA LYS A 140 10.51 -6.24 -1.18
C LYS A 140 10.59 -7.58 -1.92
N GLY A 141 11.18 -8.62 -1.32
CA GLY A 141 11.23 -9.97 -1.87
C GLY A 141 9.85 -10.58 -2.07
N VAL A 142 8.96 -10.46 -1.07
CA VAL A 142 7.57 -10.94 -1.16
C VAL A 142 6.79 -10.17 -2.22
N LYS A 143 6.94 -8.85 -2.29
CA LYS A 143 6.29 -8.02 -3.33
C LYS A 143 6.76 -8.40 -4.73
N TYR A 144 8.06 -8.68 -4.89
CA TYR A 144 8.62 -9.17 -6.15
C TYR A 144 7.98 -10.51 -6.54
N TRP A 145 7.94 -11.48 -5.62
CA TRP A 145 7.26 -12.75 -5.85
C TRP A 145 5.79 -12.55 -6.21
N ASN A 146 5.07 -11.71 -5.48
CA ASN A 146 3.65 -11.41 -5.75
C ASN A 146 3.43 -10.84 -7.15
N ARG A 147 4.36 -10.01 -7.63
CA ARG A 147 4.32 -9.46 -8.98
C ARG A 147 4.56 -10.52 -10.05
N GLU A 148 5.61 -11.33 -9.88
CA GLU A 148 6.07 -12.28 -10.92
C GLU A 148 5.23 -13.57 -10.94
N ASN A 149 4.75 -14.02 -9.79
CA ASN A 149 4.13 -15.33 -9.64
C ASN A 149 2.66 -15.31 -9.25
N ASN A 150 2.16 -14.17 -8.79
CA ASN A 150 0.79 -14.03 -8.27
C ASN A 150 -0.01 -12.89 -8.91
N TYR A 151 0.45 -12.31 -10.01
CA TYR A 151 -0.25 -11.26 -10.75
C TYR A 151 -0.65 -10.04 -9.91
N LYS A 152 0.13 -9.72 -8.86
CA LYS A 152 -0.16 -8.64 -7.88
C LYS A 152 -1.48 -8.78 -7.13
N THR A 153 -2.02 -9.99 -6.99
CA THR A 153 -3.35 -10.20 -6.37
C THR A 153 -3.36 -9.92 -4.88
N VAL A 154 -2.24 -10.12 -4.16
CA VAL A 154 -2.13 -9.65 -2.77
C VAL A 154 -1.84 -8.15 -2.78
N PRO A 155 -2.68 -7.29 -2.17
CA PRO A 155 -2.41 -5.86 -2.09
C PRO A 155 -1.08 -5.56 -1.40
N SER A 156 -0.30 -4.63 -1.97
CA SER A 156 1.04 -4.31 -1.46
C SER A 156 1.05 -3.90 0.01
N PHE A 157 0.05 -3.11 0.45
CA PHE A 157 -0.05 -2.72 1.85
C PHE A 157 -0.35 -3.91 2.76
N HIS A 158 -1.13 -4.90 2.29
CA HIS A 158 -1.44 -6.10 3.06
C HIS A 158 -0.22 -7.00 3.27
N ILE A 159 0.68 -7.06 2.28
CA ILE A 159 2.00 -7.72 2.44
C ILE A 159 2.80 -7.06 3.57
N GLU A 160 2.76 -5.74 3.65
CA GLU A 160 3.42 -4.97 4.72
C GLU A 160 2.77 -5.21 6.08
N GLU A 161 1.43 -5.20 6.18
CA GLU A 161 0.70 -5.50 7.42
C GLU A 161 1.00 -6.89 7.95
N ILE A 162 0.99 -7.91 7.06
CA ILE A 162 1.36 -9.29 7.43
C ILE A 162 2.78 -9.30 7.99
N ALA A 163 3.73 -8.66 7.31
CA ALA A 163 5.12 -8.62 7.75
C ALA A 163 5.29 -7.91 9.10
N ILE A 164 4.58 -6.80 9.34
CA ILE A 164 4.61 -6.09 10.61
C ILE A 164 4.13 -7.02 11.74
N ARG A 165 2.92 -7.59 11.61
CA ARG A 165 2.33 -8.47 12.63
C ARG A 165 3.21 -9.68 12.91
N LEU A 166 3.71 -10.30 11.85
CA LEU A 166 4.53 -11.49 11.93
C LEU A 166 5.88 -11.21 12.58
N PHE A 167 6.57 -10.16 12.15
CA PHE A 167 7.93 -9.86 12.59
C PHE A 167 7.99 -9.10 13.92
N GLN A 168 6.87 -8.65 14.47
CA GLN A 168 6.80 -8.19 15.86
C GLN A 168 7.08 -9.34 16.85
N VAL A 169 6.62 -10.55 16.52
CA VAL A 169 6.69 -11.72 17.42
C VAL A 169 7.68 -12.79 16.99
N ASN A 170 8.12 -12.76 15.74
CA ASN A 170 9.08 -13.73 15.20
C ASN A 170 10.39 -13.05 14.84
N ASP A 171 11.51 -13.57 15.34
CA ASP A 171 12.85 -13.12 14.99
C ASP A 171 13.40 -13.87 13.78
N PHE A 172 14.32 -13.24 13.05
CA PHE A 172 15.07 -13.85 11.95
C PHE A 172 16.42 -13.16 11.75
N LYS A 173 17.42 -13.91 11.30
CA LYS A 173 18.81 -13.44 11.19
C LYS A 173 19.23 -13.15 9.75
N SER A 174 18.56 -13.73 8.75
CA SER A 174 18.87 -13.57 7.33
C SER A 174 17.61 -13.21 6.52
N TYR A 175 17.79 -12.67 5.31
CA TYR A 175 16.68 -12.44 4.39
C TYR A 175 15.97 -13.74 4.01
N GLU A 176 16.73 -14.82 3.82
CA GLU A 176 16.21 -16.16 3.53
C GLU A 176 15.27 -16.63 4.64
N GLU A 177 15.74 -16.58 5.89
CA GLU A 177 14.92 -16.94 7.05
C GLU A 177 13.68 -16.07 7.18
N GLY A 178 13.79 -14.76 6.93
CA GLY A 178 12.66 -13.84 6.95
C GLY A 178 11.64 -14.15 5.86
N LEU A 179 12.08 -14.48 4.64
CA LEU A 179 11.19 -14.92 3.56
C LEU A 179 10.49 -16.23 3.92
N PHE A 180 11.25 -17.22 4.44
CA PHE A 180 10.68 -18.47 4.90
C PHE A 180 9.57 -18.25 5.94
N LYS A 181 9.85 -17.49 6.99
CA LYS A 181 8.87 -17.18 8.03
C LYS A 181 7.65 -16.46 7.49
N TRP A 182 7.83 -15.57 6.50
CA TRP A 182 6.69 -14.89 5.89
C TRP A 182 5.78 -15.90 5.17
N PHE A 183 6.30 -16.73 4.29
CA PHE A 183 5.51 -17.72 3.55
C PHE A 183 4.92 -18.81 4.44
N GLU A 184 5.65 -19.25 5.47
CA GLU A 184 5.18 -20.23 6.45
C GLU A 184 3.91 -19.78 7.16
N ASN A 185 3.81 -18.48 7.48
CA ASN A 185 2.77 -17.96 8.35
C ASN A 185 1.75 -17.05 7.63
N ALA A 186 2.02 -16.60 6.41
CA ALA A 186 1.21 -15.60 5.72
C ALA A 186 -0.25 -16.05 5.56
N GLU A 187 -0.53 -17.33 5.33
CA GLU A 187 -1.89 -17.86 5.17
C GLU A 187 -2.78 -17.52 6.38
N TYR A 188 -2.23 -17.58 7.59
CA TYR A 188 -2.96 -17.26 8.82
C TYR A 188 -3.35 -15.78 8.92
N TYR A 189 -2.54 -14.88 8.33
CA TYR A 189 -2.75 -13.44 8.40
C TYR A 189 -3.49 -12.87 7.18
N LEU A 190 -3.80 -13.69 6.15
CA LEU A 190 -4.57 -13.22 5.02
C LEU A 190 -5.97 -12.80 5.43
N THR A 191 -6.36 -11.58 5.09
CA THR A 191 -7.67 -11.02 5.38
C THR A 191 -8.48 -10.90 4.10
N TYR A 192 -9.57 -11.66 3.99
CA TYR A 192 -10.41 -11.72 2.79
C TYR A 192 -10.84 -10.35 2.28
N SER A 193 -11.28 -9.47 3.18
CA SER A 193 -11.76 -8.12 2.82
C SER A 193 -10.72 -7.20 2.19
N THR A 194 -9.44 -7.56 2.20
CA THR A 194 -8.38 -6.77 1.56
C THR A 194 -8.22 -7.08 0.08
N PHE A 195 -8.80 -8.17 -0.40
CA PHE A 195 -8.71 -8.60 -1.80
C PHE A 195 -9.84 -8.01 -2.64
N LYS A 196 -9.57 -7.82 -3.94
CA LYS A 196 -10.57 -7.30 -4.88
C LYS A 196 -11.69 -8.31 -5.14
N THR A 197 -11.36 -9.59 -5.20
CA THR A 197 -12.30 -10.68 -5.48
C THR A 197 -12.04 -11.88 -4.58
N ALA A 198 -13.05 -12.74 -4.42
CA ALA A 198 -12.90 -14.04 -3.75
C ALA A 198 -11.89 -14.95 -4.49
N GLU A 199 -11.87 -14.88 -5.81
CA GLU A 199 -10.95 -15.65 -6.65
C GLU A 199 -9.49 -15.22 -6.39
N ASP A 200 -9.21 -13.93 -6.29
CA ASP A 200 -7.88 -13.41 -5.94
C ASP A 200 -7.41 -13.92 -4.58
N TYR A 201 -8.30 -13.93 -3.59
CA TYR A 201 -8.01 -14.44 -2.26
C TYR A 201 -7.65 -15.93 -2.29
N GLU A 202 -8.50 -16.78 -2.87
CA GLU A 202 -8.28 -18.23 -2.92
C GLU A 202 -7.05 -18.58 -3.77
N SER A 203 -6.85 -17.92 -4.90
CA SER A 203 -5.67 -18.09 -5.74
C SER A 203 -4.39 -17.74 -5.00
N SER A 204 -4.38 -16.59 -4.30
CA SER A 204 -3.22 -16.15 -3.51
C SER A 204 -2.90 -17.12 -2.38
N LYS A 205 -3.91 -17.57 -1.65
CA LYS A 205 -3.79 -18.56 -0.58
C LYS A 205 -3.16 -19.86 -1.10
N LYS A 206 -3.66 -20.39 -2.22
CA LYS A 206 -3.13 -21.62 -2.86
C LYS A 206 -1.66 -21.45 -3.29
N LYS A 207 -1.30 -20.29 -3.85
CA LYS A 207 0.06 -20.04 -4.31
C LYS A 207 1.04 -19.84 -3.14
N ILE A 208 0.63 -19.14 -2.08
CA ILE A 208 1.41 -18.98 -0.85
C ILE A 208 1.68 -20.37 -0.24
N LYS A 209 0.65 -21.21 -0.12
CA LYS A 209 0.79 -22.58 0.37
C LYS A 209 1.78 -23.39 -0.48
N LYS A 210 1.69 -23.29 -1.80
CA LYS A 210 2.66 -23.99 -2.70
C LYS A 210 4.09 -23.55 -2.47
N VAL A 211 4.36 -22.28 -2.18
CA VAL A 211 5.71 -21.80 -1.84
C VAL A 211 6.12 -22.34 -0.49
N LYS A 212 5.24 -22.31 0.53
CA LYS A 212 5.50 -22.89 1.85
C LYS A 212 5.90 -24.36 1.73
N ASP A 213 5.08 -25.18 1.04
CA ASP A 213 5.35 -26.63 0.90
C ASP A 213 6.73 -26.89 0.24
N LYS A 214 7.11 -26.09 -0.76
CA LYS A 214 8.43 -26.19 -1.40
C LYS A 214 9.58 -25.78 -0.45
N LEU A 215 9.39 -24.77 0.36
CA LEU A 215 10.40 -24.32 1.33
C LEU A 215 10.61 -25.38 2.43
N GLU A 216 9.54 -25.99 2.93
CA GLU A 216 9.61 -27.09 3.91
C GLU A 216 10.33 -28.31 3.34
N ASP A 217 10.04 -28.69 2.10
CA ASP A 217 10.75 -29.79 1.42
C ASP A 217 12.24 -29.49 1.23
N SER A 218 12.57 -28.25 0.83
CA SER A 218 13.96 -27.79 0.69
C SER A 218 14.71 -27.84 2.03
N GLU A 219 14.12 -27.41 3.13
CA GLU A 219 14.73 -27.51 4.46
C GLU A 219 14.95 -28.95 4.90
N LYS A 220 13.98 -29.82 4.62
CA LYS A 220 14.11 -31.26 4.92
C LYS A 220 15.30 -31.87 4.17
N LYS A 221 15.43 -31.60 2.88
CA LYS A 221 16.55 -32.06 2.05
C LYS A 221 17.93 -31.57 2.55
N ARG A 222 17.99 -30.29 2.96
CA ARG A 222 19.21 -29.74 3.57
C ARG A 222 19.60 -30.47 4.85
N LYS A 223 18.62 -30.77 5.73
CA LYS A 223 18.86 -31.54 6.97
C LYS A 223 19.31 -32.99 6.69
N GLU A 224 18.91 -33.56 5.57
CA GLU A 224 19.32 -34.90 5.12
C GLU A 224 20.66 -34.87 4.36
N GLY A 225 21.34 -33.73 4.23
CA GLY A 225 22.63 -33.61 3.52
C GLY A 225 22.53 -33.62 2.00
N LYS A 226 21.30 -33.43 1.45
CA LYS A 226 21.02 -33.44 0.00
C LYS A 226 20.96 -32.02 -0.54
N GLU A 227 21.96 -31.20 -0.30
CA GLU A 227 21.95 -29.77 -0.65
C GLU A 227 21.73 -29.51 -2.15
N GLY A 228 22.29 -30.35 -3.04
CA GLY A 228 22.10 -30.19 -4.49
C GLY A 228 20.65 -30.38 -4.96
N GLU A 229 19.81 -31.13 -4.23
CA GLU A 229 18.39 -31.32 -4.51
C GLU A 229 17.49 -30.28 -3.84
N ALA A 230 18.02 -29.52 -2.89
CA ALA A 230 17.27 -28.50 -2.16
C ALA A 230 17.13 -27.18 -2.95
N ILE A 231 17.88 -27.00 -4.04
CA ILE A 231 17.97 -25.75 -4.83
C ILE A 231 17.05 -25.80 -6.07
N GLN A 232 16.44 -26.93 -6.40
CA GLN A 232 15.46 -27.07 -7.49
C GLN A 232 14.04 -26.74 -7.04
#